data_934002ef4acfd971ede6108bb12d9078
#
_entry.id   934002ef4acfd971ede6108bb12d9078
#
_cell.length_a   1.000
_cell.length_b   1.000
_cell.length_c   1.000
_cell.angle_alpha   90.00
_cell.angle_beta   90.00
_cell.angle_gamma   90.00
#
_symmetry.space_group_name_H-M   'P 1'
#
loop_
_entity.id
_entity.type
_entity.pdbx_description
1 polymer ?
#
loop_
_entity_poly.entity_id
_entity_poly.type
_entity_poly.pdbx_seq_one_letter_code
_entity_poly.pdbx_strand_id
1 'polypeptide(L)'
;RAVLIGEHLSKNKKRYDIQFKGSGKTSFSRNGDGRAALGPMLREYIISESMHHLNIPTTRSLAVVKTGESVMRDTELIGAILTRVASSHIRVGTFQYIAARKNEDELKMLLEHVIKRHYPNIDKAKNKSIEILKIVLEKQVDLVVHWMRVGFIHGVMNTDNMSISGETIDYGPCAFMDVYDPCLLYTSPSPRDVSL
;
A
#
# COMPACT_ATOMS: atom_id res chain seq x y z
N ARG A 1 2.38 11.00 2.08
CA ARG A 1 1.27 10.43 2.83
C ARG A 1 -0.01 10.50 1.98
N ALA A 2 -1.06 9.82 2.44
CA ALA A 2 -2.30 9.76 1.69
C ALA A 2 -3.49 9.92 2.66
N VAL A 3 -4.58 10.48 2.16
CA VAL A 3 -5.80 10.77 2.92
C VAL A 3 -6.91 9.88 2.40
N LEU A 4 -7.56 9.13 3.28
CA LEU A 4 -8.77 8.39 2.94
C LEU A 4 -9.91 9.41 2.75
N ILE A 5 -10.50 9.40 1.56
CA ILE A 5 -11.61 10.28 1.19
C ILE A 5 -12.93 9.64 1.56
N GLY A 6 -13.02 8.34 1.37
CA GLY A 6 -14.22 7.58 1.68
C GLY A 6 -14.21 6.20 1.05
N GLU A 7 -15.36 5.56 1.12
CA GLU A 7 -15.59 4.23 0.56
C GLU A 7 -16.62 4.31 -0.57
N HIS A 8 -16.40 3.51 -1.60
CA HIS A 8 -17.34 3.33 -2.70
C HIS A 8 -17.86 1.90 -2.72
N LEU A 9 -19.17 1.75 -2.79
CA LEU A 9 -19.82 0.47 -2.98
C LEU A 9 -20.19 0.32 -4.46
N SER A 10 -19.53 -0.62 -5.14
CA SER A 10 -19.79 -0.89 -6.56
C SER A 10 -21.15 -1.55 -6.77
N LYS A 11 -21.63 -1.57 -8.03
CA LYS A 11 -22.88 -2.27 -8.43
C LYS A 11 -22.88 -3.75 -8.01
N ASN A 12 -21.70 -4.37 -7.99
CA ASN A 12 -21.52 -5.77 -7.58
C ASN A 12 -21.33 -5.92 -6.05
N LYS A 13 -21.70 -4.92 -5.27
CA LYS A 13 -21.57 -4.88 -3.79
C LYS A 13 -20.14 -5.05 -3.27
N LYS A 14 -19.12 -4.86 -4.13
CA LYS A 14 -17.73 -4.79 -3.68
C LYS A 14 -17.43 -3.40 -3.15
N ARG A 15 -16.79 -3.34 -1.98
CA ARG A 15 -16.40 -2.10 -1.30
C ARG A 15 -14.96 -1.76 -1.66
N TYR A 16 -14.72 -0.51 -1.99
CA TYR A 16 -13.41 0.05 -2.30
C TYR A 16 -13.15 1.30 -1.48
N ASP A 17 -11.94 1.44 -1.00
CA ASP A 17 -11.45 2.68 -0.40
C ASP A 17 -10.92 3.61 -1.50
N ILE A 18 -11.25 4.90 -1.39
CA ILE A 18 -10.70 5.95 -2.24
C ILE A 18 -9.78 6.81 -1.40
N GLN A 19 -8.55 6.98 -1.86
CA GLN A 19 -7.51 7.70 -1.15
C GLN A 19 -6.79 8.69 -2.08
N PHE A 20 -6.50 9.91 -1.57
CA PHE A 20 -5.66 10.88 -2.25
C PHE A 20 -4.24 10.80 -1.73
N LYS A 21 -3.27 10.56 -2.61
CA LYS A 21 -1.84 10.59 -2.31
C LYS A 21 -1.21 11.86 -2.86
N GLY A 22 -0.50 12.59 -2.00
CA GLY A 22 0.14 13.87 -2.39
C GLY A 22 -0.72 15.10 -2.16
N SER A 23 -1.86 14.98 -1.49
CA SER A 23 -2.84 16.05 -1.27
C SER A 23 -2.50 17.00 -0.12
N GLY A 24 -1.34 16.88 0.49
CA GLY A 24 -0.87 17.76 1.54
C GLY A 24 -0.68 17.06 2.90
N LYS A 25 -0.46 17.88 3.92
CA LYS A 25 -0.10 17.43 5.26
C LYS A 25 -1.28 16.77 5.97
N THR A 26 -0.98 15.69 6.69
CA THR A 26 -1.92 14.95 7.56
C THR A 26 -1.32 14.80 8.94
N SER A 27 -2.13 14.39 9.93
CA SER A 27 -1.63 14.04 11.28
C SER A 27 -0.55 12.96 11.29
N PHE A 28 -0.42 12.18 10.20
CA PHE A 28 0.59 11.12 10.03
C PHE A 28 1.79 11.55 9.18
N SER A 29 1.89 12.80 8.76
CA SER A 29 2.92 13.25 7.81
C SER A 29 4.32 13.39 8.43
N ARG A 30 4.49 13.17 9.72
CA ARG A 30 5.75 13.42 10.45
C ARG A 30 6.24 14.84 10.12
N ASN A 31 7.48 15.00 9.62
CA ASN A 31 8.04 16.31 9.22
C ASN A 31 7.85 16.63 7.74
N GLY A 32 7.19 15.78 6.96
CA GLY A 32 6.97 15.99 5.53
C GLY A 32 5.77 16.89 5.24
N ASP A 33 5.79 17.53 4.06
CA ASP A 33 4.72 18.40 3.55
C ASP A 33 3.47 17.62 3.08
N GLY A 34 3.58 16.30 2.93
CA GLY A 34 2.50 15.43 2.45
C GLY A 34 2.18 15.62 0.96
N ARG A 35 2.91 16.48 0.25
CA ARG A 35 2.76 16.74 -1.17
C ARG A 35 3.56 15.74 -2.00
N ALA A 36 3.20 15.60 -3.27
CA ALA A 36 3.90 14.72 -4.20
C ALA A 36 4.20 15.41 -5.52
N ALA A 37 5.34 15.09 -6.11
CA ALA A 37 5.69 15.53 -7.44
C ALA A 37 5.01 14.65 -8.51
N LEU A 38 4.81 15.20 -9.70
CA LEU A 38 4.12 14.55 -10.82
C LEU A 38 4.78 13.23 -11.24
N GLY A 39 6.12 13.21 -11.37
CA GLY A 39 6.84 12.00 -11.80
C GLY A 39 6.55 10.76 -10.98
N PRO A 40 6.74 10.78 -9.65
CA PRO A 40 6.35 9.67 -8.77
C PRO A 40 4.89 9.27 -8.84
N MET A 41 3.96 10.20 -9.04
CA MET A 41 2.53 9.89 -9.16
C MET A 41 2.20 9.19 -10.48
N LEU A 42 2.82 9.62 -11.59
CA LEU A 42 2.71 8.94 -12.88
C LEU A 42 3.34 7.55 -12.85
N ARG A 43 4.49 7.39 -12.19
CA ARG A 43 5.11 6.07 -12.00
C ARG A 43 4.16 5.11 -11.29
N GLU A 44 3.59 5.53 -10.16
CA GLU A 44 2.65 4.70 -9.43
C GLU A 44 1.41 4.37 -10.27
N TYR A 45 0.88 5.34 -11.03
CA TYR A 45 -0.23 5.11 -11.94
C TYR A 45 0.09 4.03 -12.97
N ILE A 46 1.19 4.20 -13.70
CA ILE A 46 1.58 3.29 -14.79
C ILE A 46 1.84 1.88 -14.23
N ILE A 47 2.60 1.77 -13.14
CA ILE A 47 3.01 0.48 -12.60
C ILE A 47 1.83 -0.23 -11.94
N SER A 48 0.98 0.45 -11.18
CA SER A 48 -0.20 -0.18 -10.58
C SER A 48 -1.17 -0.75 -11.63
N GLU A 49 -1.39 -0.03 -12.72
CA GLU A 49 -2.23 -0.51 -13.82
C GLU A 49 -1.56 -1.65 -14.60
N SER A 50 -0.23 -1.59 -14.80
CA SER A 50 0.53 -2.69 -15.40
C SER A 50 0.45 -3.96 -14.55
N MET A 51 0.63 -3.86 -13.24
CA MET A 51 0.51 -4.99 -12.31
C MET A 51 -0.89 -5.60 -12.34
N HIS A 52 -1.93 -4.77 -12.42
CA HIS A 52 -3.29 -5.26 -12.58
C HIS A 52 -3.46 -6.08 -13.86
N HIS A 53 -2.94 -5.60 -15.00
CA HIS A 53 -3.01 -6.32 -16.27
C HIS A 53 -2.15 -7.59 -16.31
N LEU A 54 -1.12 -7.67 -15.46
CA LEU A 54 -0.34 -8.88 -15.21
C LEU A 54 -1.03 -9.87 -14.25
N ASN A 55 -2.27 -9.57 -13.82
CA ASN A 55 -3.04 -10.32 -12.82
C ASN A 55 -2.33 -10.44 -11.46
N ILE A 56 -1.58 -9.43 -11.08
CA ILE A 56 -0.94 -9.32 -9.76
C ILE A 56 -1.85 -8.48 -8.85
N PRO A 57 -2.20 -8.94 -7.64
CA PRO A 57 -3.01 -8.17 -6.71
C PRO A 57 -2.36 -6.81 -6.42
N THR A 58 -3.09 -5.74 -6.67
CA THR A 58 -2.57 -4.36 -6.57
C THR A 58 -3.68 -3.36 -6.30
N THR A 59 -3.33 -2.28 -5.60
CA THR A 59 -4.15 -1.07 -5.61
C THR A 59 -4.23 -0.51 -7.02
N ARG A 60 -5.35 0.13 -7.36
CA ARG A 60 -5.59 0.76 -8.66
C ARG A 60 -5.40 2.27 -8.58
N SER A 61 -5.08 2.84 -9.70
CA SER A 61 -4.95 4.29 -9.86
C SER A 61 -6.03 4.83 -10.78
N LEU A 62 -6.91 5.67 -10.22
CA LEU A 62 -8.03 6.23 -10.99
C LEU A 62 -7.60 7.44 -11.84
N ALA A 63 -6.84 8.34 -11.24
CA ALA A 63 -6.40 9.57 -11.91
C ALA A 63 -5.14 10.15 -11.26
N VAL A 64 -4.35 10.86 -12.05
CA VAL A 64 -3.30 11.77 -11.59
C VAL A 64 -3.64 13.17 -12.06
N VAL A 65 -3.70 14.12 -11.14
CA VAL A 65 -4.08 15.51 -11.41
C VAL A 65 -2.95 16.43 -10.97
N LYS A 66 -2.52 17.35 -11.85
CA LYS A 66 -1.59 18.42 -11.47
C LYS A 66 -2.30 19.42 -10.56
N THR A 67 -1.65 19.82 -9.47
CA THR A 67 -2.25 20.75 -8.49
C THR A 67 -2.17 22.23 -8.93
N GLY A 68 -1.34 22.54 -9.92
CA GLY A 68 -1.00 23.94 -10.26
C GLY A 68 0.03 24.56 -9.32
N GLU A 69 0.41 23.88 -8.26
CA GLU A 69 1.44 24.32 -7.30
C GLU A 69 2.73 23.56 -7.51
N SER A 70 3.84 24.18 -7.14
CA SER A 70 5.17 23.56 -7.12
C SER A 70 5.40 22.83 -5.82
N VAL A 71 6.18 21.76 -5.89
CA VAL A 71 6.67 20.99 -4.74
C VAL A 71 8.19 21.08 -4.71
N MET A 72 8.73 21.66 -3.64
CA MET A 72 10.18 21.75 -3.45
C MET A 72 10.73 20.41 -2.99
N ARG A 73 11.73 19.90 -3.71
CA ARG A 73 12.59 18.78 -3.35
C ARG A 73 14.03 19.26 -3.52
N ASP A 74 14.93 18.52 -4.13
CA ASP A 74 16.26 19.04 -4.51
C ASP A 74 16.13 20.16 -5.53
N THR A 75 15.08 20.11 -6.34
CA THR A 75 14.67 21.15 -7.29
C THR A 75 13.18 21.41 -7.18
N GLU A 76 12.71 22.47 -7.81
CA GLU A 76 11.30 22.78 -7.92
C GLU A 76 10.63 21.83 -8.93
N LEU A 77 9.60 21.11 -8.50
CA LEU A 77 8.89 20.11 -9.29
C LEU A 77 7.39 20.42 -9.36
N ILE A 78 6.75 19.99 -10.44
CA ILE A 78 5.30 20.10 -10.60
C ILE A 78 4.60 19.22 -9.56
N GLY A 79 3.71 19.80 -8.77
CA GLY A 79 2.88 19.09 -7.80
C GLY A 79 1.74 18.31 -8.45
N ALA A 80 1.44 17.14 -7.90
CA ALA A 80 0.34 16.31 -8.35
C ALA A 80 -0.30 15.50 -7.23
N ILE A 81 -1.55 15.09 -7.44
CA ILE A 81 -2.31 14.20 -6.57
C ILE A 81 -2.69 12.96 -7.37
N LEU A 82 -2.44 11.79 -6.78
CA LEU A 82 -2.92 10.52 -7.27
C LEU A 82 -4.18 10.09 -6.51
N THR A 83 -5.24 9.75 -7.24
CA THR A 83 -6.41 9.07 -6.69
C THR A 83 -6.19 7.57 -6.72
N ARG A 84 -5.99 6.97 -5.56
CA ARG A 84 -5.77 5.54 -5.37
C ARG A 84 -7.07 4.86 -4.97
N VAL A 85 -7.34 3.70 -5.53
CA VAL A 85 -8.50 2.84 -5.22
C VAL A 85 -8.00 1.47 -4.80
N ALA A 86 -8.50 0.93 -3.70
CA ALA A 86 -8.10 -0.37 -3.18
C ALA A 86 -9.28 -1.08 -2.52
N SER A 87 -9.22 -2.40 -2.37
CA SER A 87 -10.18 -3.12 -1.52
C SER A 87 -10.05 -2.71 -0.05
N SER A 88 -8.85 -2.29 0.37
CA SER A 88 -8.60 -1.63 1.65
C SER A 88 -7.26 -0.91 1.65
N HIS A 89 -7.17 0.17 2.45
CA HIS A 89 -5.89 0.82 2.75
C HIS A 89 -5.39 0.50 4.17
N ILE A 90 -6.00 -0.48 4.84
CA ILE A 90 -5.52 -0.98 6.14
C ILE A 90 -4.26 -1.81 5.88
N ARG A 91 -3.21 -1.54 6.65
CA ARG A 91 -1.89 -2.13 6.51
C ARG A 91 -1.46 -2.80 7.81
N VAL A 92 -0.47 -3.66 7.76
CA VAL A 92 0.15 -4.21 8.98
C VAL A 92 0.61 -3.08 9.90
N GLY A 93 1.17 -1.99 9.35
CA GLY A 93 1.54 -0.80 10.10
C GLY A 93 0.39 -0.12 10.84
N THR A 94 -0.87 -0.27 10.39
CA THR A 94 -2.03 0.26 11.11
C THR A 94 -2.22 -0.46 12.45
N PHE A 95 -2.06 -1.79 12.46
CA PHE A 95 -2.08 -2.58 13.69
C PHE A 95 -0.93 -2.23 14.62
N GLN A 96 0.28 -2.07 14.08
CA GLN A 96 1.45 -1.65 14.86
C GLN A 96 1.26 -0.28 15.49
N TYR A 97 0.68 0.67 14.76
CA TYR A 97 0.41 2.01 15.26
C TYR A 97 -0.53 2.00 16.47
N ILE A 98 -1.62 1.21 16.41
CA ILE A 98 -2.56 1.09 17.52
C ILE A 98 -1.93 0.32 18.69
N ALA A 99 -1.22 -0.79 18.41
CA ALA A 99 -0.55 -1.57 19.44
C ALA A 99 0.49 -0.75 20.23
N ALA A 100 1.25 0.13 19.53
CA ALA A 100 2.22 1.00 20.17
C ALA A 100 1.58 2.01 21.17
N ARG A 101 0.28 2.31 21.00
CA ARG A 101 -0.48 3.16 21.93
C ARG A 101 -1.01 2.41 23.13
N LYS A 102 -0.79 1.09 23.20
CA LYS A 102 -1.24 0.19 24.28
C LYS A 102 -2.75 0.24 24.54
N ASN A 103 -3.53 0.53 23.50
CA ASN A 103 -4.99 0.53 23.56
C ASN A 103 -5.53 -0.79 22.99
N GLU A 104 -5.78 -1.74 23.87
CA GLU A 104 -6.26 -3.08 23.50
C GLU A 104 -7.67 -3.04 22.88
N ASP A 105 -8.52 -2.13 23.31
CA ASP A 105 -9.89 -2.04 22.82
C ASP A 105 -9.92 -1.53 21.37
N GLU A 106 -9.13 -0.50 21.05
CA GLU A 106 -8.96 -0.05 19.66
C GLU A 106 -8.38 -1.17 18.78
N LEU A 107 -7.42 -1.95 19.30
CA LEU A 107 -6.82 -3.06 18.57
C LEU A 107 -7.85 -4.17 18.28
N LYS A 108 -8.70 -4.51 19.25
CA LYS A 108 -9.81 -5.46 19.08
C LYS A 108 -10.83 -4.94 18.06
N MET A 109 -11.21 -3.66 18.16
CA MET A 109 -12.13 -3.03 17.20
C MET A 109 -11.58 -3.07 15.77
N LEU A 110 -10.28 -2.76 15.58
CA LEU A 110 -9.64 -2.87 14.27
C LEU A 110 -9.63 -4.31 13.76
N LEU A 111 -9.30 -5.28 14.62
CA LEU A 111 -9.30 -6.69 14.27
C LEU A 111 -10.69 -7.15 13.80
N GLU A 112 -11.73 -6.85 14.56
CA GLU A 112 -13.11 -7.19 14.21
C GLU A 112 -13.56 -6.51 12.92
N HIS A 113 -13.21 -5.24 12.73
CA HIS A 113 -13.50 -4.52 11.48
C HIS A 113 -12.85 -5.22 10.27
N VAL A 114 -11.57 -5.58 10.37
CA VAL A 114 -10.84 -6.26 9.29
C VAL A 114 -11.42 -7.64 9.00
N ILE A 115 -11.76 -8.41 10.03
CA ILE A 115 -12.40 -9.73 9.88
C ILE A 115 -13.74 -9.58 9.16
N LYS A 116 -14.61 -8.73 9.66
CA LYS A 116 -15.94 -8.51 9.07
C LYS A 116 -15.87 -8.02 7.62
N ARG A 117 -14.87 -7.22 7.29
CA ARG A 117 -14.71 -6.64 5.96
C ARG A 117 -14.07 -7.58 4.95
N HIS A 118 -12.98 -8.26 5.33
CA HIS A 118 -12.13 -8.99 4.42
C HIS A 118 -12.16 -10.51 4.61
N TYR A 119 -12.44 -10.97 5.83
CA TYR A 119 -12.30 -12.37 6.23
C TYR A 119 -13.50 -12.88 7.04
N PRO A 120 -14.74 -12.70 6.56
CA PRO A 120 -15.94 -13.06 7.35
C PRO A 120 -16.00 -14.55 7.71
N ASN A 121 -15.30 -15.41 6.96
CA ASN A 121 -15.27 -16.85 7.19
C ASN A 121 -14.59 -17.23 8.53
N ILE A 122 -13.71 -16.39 9.05
CA ILE A 122 -13.03 -16.66 10.34
C ILE A 122 -13.74 -16.01 11.54
N ASP A 123 -14.89 -15.41 11.35
CA ASP A 123 -15.59 -14.74 12.46
C ASP A 123 -15.97 -15.69 13.60
N LYS A 124 -16.17 -16.97 13.30
CA LYS A 124 -16.45 -18.04 14.27
C LYS A 124 -15.20 -18.81 14.73
N ALA A 125 -14.00 -18.42 14.34
CA ALA A 125 -12.78 -19.10 14.71
C ALA A 125 -12.51 -18.95 16.22
N LYS A 126 -11.97 -20.03 16.83
CA LYS A 126 -11.61 -20.06 18.26
C LYS A 126 -10.55 -18.98 18.61
N ASN A 127 -9.62 -18.74 17.70
CA ASN A 127 -8.59 -17.71 17.86
C ASN A 127 -8.47 -16.87 16.58
N LYS A 128 -9.28 -15.82 16.51
CA LYS A 128 -9.35 -14.90 15.37
C LYS A 128 -8.02 -14.24 15.05
N SER A 129 -7.23 -13.91 16.06
CA SER A 129 -5.93 -13.23 15.89
C SER A 129 -4.90 -14.11 15.20
N ILE A 130 -4.86 -15.39 15.53
CA ILE A 130 -3.96 -16.34 14.87
C ILE A 130 -4.44 -16.62 13.45
N GLU A 131 -5.73 -16.79 13.23
CA GLU A 131 -6.26 -17.08 11.90
C GLU A 131 -6.03 -15.91 10.92
N ILE A 132 -6.25 -14.67 11.34
CA ILE A 132 -5.98 -13.51 10.48
C ILE A 132 -4.48 -13.38 10.17
N LEU A 133 -3.61 -13.66 11.16
CA LEU A 133 -2.16 -13.63 10.96
C LEU A 133 -1.74 -14.64 9.87
N LYS A 134 -2.25 -15.88 9.93
CA LYS A 134 -1.98 -16.90 8.92
C LYS A 134 -2.44 -16.47 7.53
N ILE A 135 -3.69 -16.02 7.41
CA ILE A 135 -4.26 -15.60 6.12
C ILE A 135 -3.49 -14.43 5.52
N VAL A 136 -3.14 -13.43 6.33
CA VAL A 136 -2.37 -12.27 5.85
C VAL A 136 -0.97 -12.70 5.45
N LEU A 137 -0.33 -13.58 6.21
CA LEU A 137 0.98 -14.14 5.87
C LEU A 137 0.94 -14.88 4.52
N GLU A 138 -0.01 -15.79 4.34
CA GLU A 138 -0.20 -16.52 3.07
C GLU A 138 -0.39 -15.56 1.90
N LYS A 139 -1.25 -14.55 2.03
CA LYS A 139 -1.45 -13.53 0.99
C LYS A 139 -0.19 -12.74 0.66
N GLN A 140 0.63 -12.41 1.65
CA GLN A 140 1.90 -11.71 1.40
C GLN A 140 2.92 -12.63 0.72
N VAL A 141 2.98 -13.90 1.08
CA VAL A 141 3.82 -14.91 0.41
C VAL A 141 3.40 -15.03 -1.07
N ASP A 142 2.12 -15.24 -1.33
CA ASP A 142 1.58 -15.35 -2.69
C ASP A 142 1.91 -14.08 -3.51
N LEU A 143 1.74 -12.91 -2.90
CA LEU A 143 2.02 -11.63 -3.54
C LEU A 143 3.51 -11.52 -3.95
N VAL A 144 4.43 -11.87 -3.05
CA VAL A 144 5.87 -11.86 -3.33
C VAL A 144 6.23 -12.88 -4.42
N VAL A 145 5.62 -14.06 -4.42
CA VAL A 145 5.80 -15.04 -5.50
C VAL A 145 5.35 -14.48 -6.85
N HIS A 146 4.23 -13.76 -6.89
CA HIS A 146 3.78 -13.07 -8.11
C HIS A 146 4.78 -12.01 -8.58
N TRP A 147 5.36 -11.21 -7.67
CA TRP A 147 6.39 -10.24 -8.02
C TRP A 147 7.63 -10.90 -8.61
N MET A 148 8.10 -11.99 -7.98
CA MET A 148 9.26 -12.74 -8.46
C MET A 148 9.06 -13.28 -9.89
N ARG A 149 7.84 -13.75 -10.21
CA ARG A 149 7.50 -14.25 -11.55
C ARG A 149 7.68 -13.24 -12.68
N VAL A 150 7.51 -11.96 -12.38
CA VAL A 150 7.63 -10.86 -13.36
C VAL A 150 8.89 -10.02 -13.15
N GLY A 151 9.77 -10.44 -12.25
CA GLY A 151 11.00 -9.72 -11.94
C GLY A 151 10.76 -8.36 -11.26
N PHE A 152 9.61 -8.19 -10.58
CA PHE A 152 9.29 -6.95 -9.90
C PHE A 152 9.95 -6.89 -8.52
N ILE A 153 10.59 -5.76 -8.24
CA ILE A 153 11.22 -5.44 -6.96
C ILE A 153 10.51 -4.23 -6.37
N HIS A 154 9.87 -4.40 -5.22
CA HIS A 154 9.15 -3.31 -4.57
C HIS A 154 10.07 -2.23 -4.00
N GLY A 155 11.22 -2.62 -3.46
CA GLY A 155 12.25 -1.72 -2.92
C GLY A 155 11.97 -1.13 -1.54
N VAL A 156 10.74 -1.22 -1.00
CA VAL A 156 10.37 -0.70 0.34
C VAL A 156 9.38 -1.63 1.02
N MET A 157 9.85 -2.79 1.46
CA MET A 157 9.03 -3.77 2.17
C MET A 157 9.04 -3.52 3.67
N ASN A 158 8.30 -2.51 4.11
CA ASN A 158 8.00 -2.28 5.51
C ASN A 158 6.50 -2.48 5.78
N THR A 159 6.10 -2.47 7.04
CA THR A 159 4.71 -2.71 7.45
C THR A 159 3.73 -1.63 6.96
N ASP A 160 4.22 -0.45 6.58
CA ASP A 160 3.39 0.59 5.94
C ASP A 160 3.06 0.26 4.48
N ASN A 161 3.76 -0.69 3.86
CA ASN A 161 3.57 -1.13 2.48
C ASN A 161 3.07 -2.59 2.37
N MET A 162 2.65 -3.16 3.49
CA MET A 162 2.03 -4.49 3.55
C MET A 162 0.53 -4.33 3.80
N SER A 163 -0.27 -4.41 2.73
CA SER A 163 -1.73 -4.33 2.82
C SER A 163 -2.31 -5.60 3.44
N ILE A 164 -3.27 -5.44 4.35
CA ILE A 164 -4.01 -6.56 4.93
C ILE A 164 -4.82 -7.32 3.87
N SER A 165 -5.24 -6.64 2.80
CA SER A 165 -5.96 -7.27 1.69
C SER A 165 -5.07 -8.14 0.79
N GLY A 166 -3.73 -8.03 0.88
CA GLY A 166 -2.78 -8.71 0.01
C GLY A 166 -2.57 -8.02 -1.33
N GLU A 167 -2.91 -6.73 -1.44
CA GLU A 167 -2.67 -5.92 -2.64
C GLU A 167 -1.32 -5.21 -2.54
N THR A 168 -0.58 -5.16 -3.65
CA THR A 168 0.63 -4.31 -3.78
C THR A 168 0.24 -2.85 -3.64
N ILE A 169 0.98 -2.10 -2.85
CA ILE A 169 0.70 -0.69 -2.57
C ILE A 169 2.00 0.11 -2.54
N ASP A 170 1.92 1.39 -2.98
CA ASP A 170 2.98 2.38 -2.82
C ASP A 170 4.22 2.14 -3.67
N TYR A 171 4.08 2.32 -4.97
CA TYR A 171 5.12 2.15 -5.98
C TYR A 171 6.12 3.33 -5.99
N GLY A 172 6.92 3.44 -4.92
CA GLY A 172 7.96 4.46 -4.79
C GLY A 172 9.20 4.11 -5.60
N PRO A 173 10.23 3.50 -5.00
CA PRO A 173 11.50 3.16 -5.67
C PRO A 173 11.46 1.80 -6.39
N CYS A 174 10.27 1.29 -6.74
CA CYS A 174 10.11 0.00 -7.40
C CYS A 174 10.75 -0.05 -8.78
N ALA A 175 11.15 -1.24 -9.20
CA ALA A 175 11.74 -1.51 -10.51
C ALA A 175 11.34 -2.91 -11.01
N PHE A 176 11.49 -3.13 -12.33
CA PHE A 176 11.54 -4.46 -12.92
C PHE A 176 12.97 -4.78 -13.28
N MET A 177 13.38 -6.03 -13.09
CA MET A 177 14.71 -6.49 -13.50
C MET A 177 14.78 -6.61 -15.02
N ASP A 178 15.84 -6.08 -15.63
CA ASP A 178 16.09 -6.26 -17.06
C ASP A 178 16.64 -7.67 -17.36
N VAL A 179 17.45 -8.18 -16.45
CA VAL A 179 18.02 -9.55 -16.51
C VAL A 179 17.79 -10.22 -15.16
N TYR A 180 17.74 -11.54 -15.18
CA TYR A 180 17.61 -12.31 -13.95
C TYR A 180 18.84 -12.12 -13.05
N ASP A 181 18.62 -11.62 -11.85
CA ASP A 181 19.64 -11.48 -10.81
C ASP A 181 19.13 -12.11 -9.50
N PRO A 182 19.68 -13.29 -9.10
CA PRO A 182 19.25 -13.95 -7.88
C PRO A 182 19.54 -13.14 -6.63
N CYS A 183 20.59 -12.31 -6.62
CA CYS A 183 20.90 -11.46 -5.46
C CYS A 183 19.82 -10.41 -5.23
N LEU A 184 19.31 -9.79 -6.28
CA LEU A 184 18.22 -8.82 -6.18
C LEU A 184 16.90 -9.45 -5.75
N LEU A 185 16.65 -10.71 -6.10
CA LEU A 185 15.45 -11.43 -5.62
C LEU A 185 15.52 -11.74 -4.14
N TYR A 186 16.68 -12.14 -3.61
CA TYR A 186 16.85 -12.50 -2.21
C TYR A 186 17.05 -11.30 -1.28
N THR A 187 17.64 -10.25 -1.79
CA THR A 187 17.98 -9.05 -1.03
C THR A 187 17.19 -7.85 -1.46
N SER A 188 15.86 -7.99 -1.69
CA SER A 188 15.04 -6.82 -1.99
C SER A 188 15.49 -5.65 -1.08
N PRO A 189 16.25 -4.66 -1.62
CA PRO A 189 16.96 -3.72 -0.77
C PRO A 189 15.97 -2.92 0.08
N SER A 190 16.18 -2.95 1.38
CA SER A 190 15.53 -2.00 2.28
C SER A 190 16.02 -0.59 1.92
N PRO A 191 15.20 0.47 2.05
CA PRO A 191 15.66 1.85 1.89
C PRO A 191 16.84 2.21 2.79
N ARG A 192 17.12 1.41 3.82
CA ARG A 192 18.30 1.55 4.69
C ARG A 192 19.57 1.00 4.08
N ASP A 193 19.45 0.11 3.08
CA ASP A 193 20.59 -0.55 2.43
C ASP A 193 21.09 0.24 1.21
N VAL A 194 20.35 1.27 0.78
CA VAL A 194 20.70 2.15 -0.36
C VAL A 194 21.42 3.43 0.10
N SER A 195 21.72 3.57 1.37
CA SER A 195 22.55 4.66 1.91
C SER A 195 24.03 4.26 1.92
N LEU A 196 24.59 4.00 0.73
CA LEU A 196 26.02 3.99 0.47
C LEU A 196 26.38 5.10 -0.50
#